data_5cd931b8640f82a39b91d3e7a3d76cd1
#
_entry.id   5cd931b8640f82a39b91d3e7a3d76cd1
#
_cell.length_a   1.000
_cell.length_b   1.000
_cell.length_c   1.000
_cell.angle_alpha   90.00
_cell.angle_beta   90.00
_cell.angle_gamma   90.00
#
_symmetry.space_group_name_H-M   'P 1'
#
loop_
_entity.id
_entity.type
_entity.pdbx_description
1 polymer ?
#
loop_
_entity_poly.entity_id
_entity_poly.type
_entity_poly.pdbx_seq_one_letter_code
_entity_poly.pdbx_strand_id
1 'polypeptide(L)'
;MKRIHQRQEHTGSYYAATVTETTDYPVLEGARSADICVVGAGFTGVATALTLAERGYSVALVEGNRVGWGASGRNGGQLIHGISGLEKIRKKHGDGIADLLWDIKWRGNDIIRERVEKYAIQCDLKDGFAEVATKPGQCEWFAEFIADRERHNAPRTWETWDREETREYLCPDAFHGAFVCYRDGHLHPLNLCIGEARAAHTLGVQIFEQSPVTGIEHGAKPKVRTTSGYVEADAVVLAGNAYSQLEPKHLANLVFPAGSYIIGTEPLSD
;
A
#
# COMPACT_ATOMS: atom_id res chain seq x y z
N MET A 1 18.53 -3.99 -16.05
CA MET A 1 18.00 -4.69 -14.87
C MET A 1 17.90 -6.19 -15.22
N LYS A 2 18.44 -7.10 -14.37
CA LYS A 2 18.29 -8.55 -14.62
C LYS A 2 16.82 -8.92 -14.46
N ARG A 3 16.25 -9.69 -15.38
CA ARG A 3 14.87 -10.18 -15.32
C ARG A 3 14.69 -10.99 -14.02
N ILE A 4 13.79 -10.56 -13.14
CA ILE A 4 13.41 -11.30 -11.93
C ILE A 4 12.42 -12.39 -12.37
N HIS A 5 12.93 -13.47 -12.91
CA HIS A 5 12.14 -14.66 -13.28
C HIS A 5 12.31 -15.80 -12.26
N GLN A 6 13.02 -15.55 -11.16
CA GLN A 6 13.25 -16.57 -10.15
C GLN A 6 12.16 -16.46 -9.08
N ARG A 7 11.53 -17.59 -8.80
CA ARG A 7 10.66 -17.77 -7.65
C ARG A 7 11.45 -17.50 -6.38
N GLN A 8 11.02 -16.56 -5.57
CA GLN A 8 11.74 -16.13 -4.37
C GLN A 8 10.82 -16.10 -3.16
N GLU A 9 11.33 -16.52 -2.04
CA GLU A 9 10.72 -16.32 -0.75
C GLU A 9 10.93 -14.86 -0.28
N HIS A 10 10.30 -14.46 0.81
CA HIS A 10 10.51 -13.14 1.39
C HIS A 10 11.98 -12.94 1.74
N THR A 11 12.48 -11.74 1.53
CA THR A 11 13.83 -11.38 1.98
C THR A 11 13.88 -11.37 3.52
N GLY A 12 15.02 -11.66 4.09
CA GLY A 12 15.24 -11.54 5.54
C GLY A 12 15.05 -10.08 5.97
N SER A 13 13.92 -9.78 6.59
CA SER A 13 13.55 -8.45 7.07
C SER A 13 12.80 -8.59 8.39
N TYR A 14 12.68 -7.48 9.13
CA TYR A 14 11.88 -7.43 10.34
C TYR A 14 10.45 -7.97 10.08
N TYR A 15 9.80 -7.51 9.03
CA TYR A 15 8.43 -7.94 8.71
C TYR A 15 8.32 -9.43 8.34
N ALA A 16 9.30 -9.97 7.63
CA ALA A 16 9.29 -11.40 7.34
C ALA A 16 9.57 -12.26 8.58
N ALA A 17 10.34 -11.72 9.53
CA ALA A 17 10.65 -12.42 10.80
C ALA A 17 9.51 -12.33 11.82
N THR A 18 8.63 -11.32 11.72
CA THR A 18 7.55 -11.06 12.67
C THR A 18 6.15 -11.24 12.09
N VAL A 19 6.06 -11.78 10.87
CA VAL A 19 4.77 -12.08 10.23
C VAL A 19 3.97 -13.08 11.06
N THR A 20 2.67 -12.83 11.21
CA THR A 20 1.78 -13.68 12.02
C THR A 20 1.34 -14.95 11.29
N GLU A 21 1.30 -14.90 9.96
CA GLU A 21 0.95 -16.04 9.10
C GLU A 21 1.71 -15.95 7.79
N THR A 22 1.96 -17.10 7.16
CA THR A 22 2.59 -17.19 5.84
C THR A 22 1.57 -17.66 4.81
N THR A 23 1.81 -17.35 3.54
CA THR A 23 1.02 -17.86 2.42
C THR A 23 1.72 -19.02 1.73
N ASP A 24 0.93 -19.93 1.15
CA ASP A 24 1.41 -21.01 0.29
C ASP A 24 0.33 -21.33 -0.76
N TYR A 25 -0.02 -20.30 -1.56
CA TYR A 25 -0.96 -20.49 -2.65
C TYR A 25 -0.32 -21.29 -3.80
N PRO A 26 -1.13 -22.10 -4.53
CA PRO A 26 -0.60 -22.98 -5.57
C PRO A 26 0.05 -22.19 -6.71
N VAL A 27 0.98 -22.84 -7.40
CA VAL A 27 1.51 -22.35 -8.69
C VAL A 27 0.40 -22.43 -9.74
N LEU A 28 0.36 -21.45 -10.63
CA LEU A 28 -0.55 -21.47 -11.78
C LEU A 28 -0.13 -22.56 -12.77
N GLU A 29 -0.93 -23.63 -12.82
CA GLU A 29 -0.74 -24.73 -13.75
C GLU A 29 -1.94 -24.87 -14.71
N GLY A 30 -1.64 -25.14 -15.98
CA GLY A 30 -2.66 -25.31 -17.02
C GLY A 30 -3.43 -24.04 -17.33
N ALA A 31 -4.65 -24.22 -17.84
CA ALA A 31 -5.54 -23.14 -18.21
C ALA A 31 -6.47 -22.76 -17.05
N ARG A 32 -6.63 -21.48 -16.81
CA ARG A 32 -7.64 -20.91 -15.89
C ARG A 32 -8.42 -19.82 -16.63
N SER A 33 -9.62 -19.52 -16.13
CA SER A 33 -10.42 -18.39 -16.60
C SER A 33 -10.95 -17.58 -15.43
N ALA A 34 -11.13 -16.29 -15.64
CA ALA A 34 -11.76 -15.35 -14.71
C ALA A 34 -12.31 -14.17 -15.48
N ASP A 35 -13.18 -13.36 -14.88
CA ASP A 35 -13.58 -12.09 -15.49
C ASP A 35 -12.36 -11.12 -15.52
N ILE A 36 -11.58 -11.12 -14.44
CA ILE A 36 -10.43 -10.22 -14.33
C ILE A 36 -9.19 -10.99 -13.85
N CYS A 37 -8.08 -10.80 -14.55
CA CYS A 37 -6.76 -11.25 -14.10
C CYS A 37 -5.97 -10.09 -13.53
N VAL A 38 -5.52 -10.19 -12.29
CA VAL A 38 -4.66 -9.19 -11.63
C VAL A 38 -3.25 -9.73 -11.56
N VAL A 39 -2.25 -8.95 -12.04
CA VAL A 39 -0.84 -9.32 -12.06
C VAL A 39 -0.07 -8.56 -11.00
N GLY A 40 0.39 -9.28 -9.98
CA GLY A 40 1.11 -8.76 -8.82
C GLY A 40 0.24 -8.72 -7.57
N ALA A 41 0.70 -9.37 -6.49
CA ALA A 41 0.00 -9.46 -5.20
C ALA A 41 0.64 -8.56 -4.12
N GLY A 42 0.99 -7.33 -4.49
CA GLY A 42 1.23 -6.22 -3.55
C GLY A 42 -0.08 -5.54 -3.15
N PHE A 43 -0.03 -4.46 -2.36
CA PHE A 43 -1.22 -3.73 -1.90
C PHE A 43 -2.20 -3.40 -3.04
N THR A 44 -1.71 -2.87 -4.16
CA THR A 44 -2.57 -2.54 -5.30
C THR A 44 -3.30 -3.77 -5.82
N GLY A 45 -2.59 -4.89 -6.00
CA GLY A 45 -3.18 -6.10 -6.56
C GLY A 45 -4.16 -6.77 -5.61
N VAL A 46 -3.79 -6.96 -4.34
CA VAL A 46 -4.69 -7.61 -3.36
C VAL A 46 -5.93 -6.75 -3.08
N ALA A 47 -5.75 -5.42 -2.95
CA ALA A 47 -6.88 -4.51 -2.76
C ALA A 47 -7.82 -4.48 -3.97
N THR A 48 -7.27 -4.54 -5.20
CA THR A 48 -8.06 -4.66 -6.42
C THR A 48 -8.83 -5.98 -6.46
N ALA A 49 -8.14 -7.10 -6.22
CA ALA A 49 -8.75 -8.42 -6.24
C ALA A 49 -9.87 -8.55 -5.20
N LEU A 50 -9.62 -8.08 -3.97
CA LEU A 50 -10.61 -8.07 -2.89
C LEU A 50 -11.83 -7.21 -3.27
N THR A 51 -11.60 -5.97 -3.75
CA THR A 51 -12.70 -5.08 -4.15
C THR A 51 -13.56 -5.67 -5.28
N LEU A 52 -12.92 -6.31 -6.26
CA LEU A 52 -13.63 -6.94 -7.37
C LEU A 52 -14.45 -8.16 -6.91
N ALA A 53 -13.87 -8.99 -6.04
CA ALA A 53 -14.58 -10.13 -5.45
C ALA A 53 -15.76 -9.68 -4.57
N GLU A 54 -15.62 -8.61 -3.79
CA GLU A 54 -16.71 -7.98 -3.03
C GLU A 54 -17.86 -7.50 -3.93
N ARG A 55 -17.59 -7.23 -5.21
CA ARG A 55 -18.56 -6.84 -6.23
C ARG A 55 -19.09 -8.01 -7.06
N GLY A 56 -18.67 -9.25 -6.76
CA GLY A 56 -19.15 -10.46 -7.41
C GLY A 56 -18.43 -10.87 -8.69
N TYR A 57 -17.29 -10.21 -9.03
CA TYR A 57 -16.48 -10.66 -10.16
C TYR A 57 -15.64 -11.89 -9.79
N SER A 58 -15.48 -12.80 -10.75
CA SER A 58 -14.48 -13.86 -10.66
C SER A 58 -13.09 -13.27 -10.94
N VAL A 59 -12.14 -13.50 -10.03
CA VAL A 59 -10.81 -12.90 -10.11
C VAL A 59 -9.72 -13.97 -9.98
N ALA A 60 -8.71 -13.88 -10.86
CA ALA A 60 -7.45 -14.60 -10.71
C ALA A 60 -6.33 -13.59 -10.40
N LEU A 61 -5.62 -13.79 -9.28
CA LEU A 61 -4.48 -12.99 -8.84
C LEU A 61 -3.20 -13.79 -9.02
N VAL A 62 -2.28 -13.29 -9.85
CA VAL A 62 -1.05 -13.99 -10.22
C VAL A 62 0.17 -13.22 -9.71
N GLU A 63 0.95 -13.86 -8.83
CA GLU A 63 2.15 -13.30 -8.20
C GLU A 63 3.40 -14.10 -8.60
N GLY A 64 4.46 -13.39 -8.95
CA GLY A 64 5.73 -14.02 -9.33
C GLY A 64 6.46 -14.69 -8.18
N ASN A 65 6.28 -14.18 -6.97
CA ASN A 65 6.94 -14.64 -5.75
C ASN A 65 5.90 -15.01 -4.69
N ARG A 66 5.90 -14.32 -3.53
CA ARG A 66 4.91 -14.47 -2.46
C ARG A 66 4.04 -13.23 -2.36
N VAL A 67 2.83 -13.34 -1.82
CA VAL A 67 1.98 -12.18 -1.52
C VAL A 67 2.76 -11.17 -0.68
N GLY A 68 2.77 -9.90 -1.10
CA GLY A 68 3.49 -8.84 -0.41
C GLY A 68 5.02 -8.87 -0.56
N TRP A 69 5.57 -9.72 -1.43
CA TRP A 69 7.03 -9.86 -1.59
C TRP A 69 7.73 -8.56 -1.97
N GLY A 70 7.10 -7.70 -2.74
CA GLY A 70 7.67 -6.43 -3.21
C GLY A 70 7.69 -5.34 -2.13
N ALA A 71 7.55 -4.10 -2.53
CA ALA A 71 7.55 -2.93 -1.65
C ALA A 71 6.44 -2.96 -0.59
N SER A 72 5.33 -3.66 -0.86
CA SER A 72 4.19 -3.75 0.06
C SER A 72 4.52 -4.45 1.37
N GLY A 73 5.44 -5.42 1.38
CA GLY A 73 5.89 -6.08 2.61
C GLY A 73 7.19 -5.50 3.20
N ARG A 74 7.66 -4.35 2.72
CA ARG A 74 8.98 -3.79 3.06
C ARG A 74 8.97 -2.29 3.32
N ASN A 75 7.80 -1.66 3.43
CA ASN A 75 7.66 -0.23 3.67
C ASN A 75 7.60 0.08 5.18
N GLY A 76 7.54 1.35 5.55
CA GLY A 76 7.51 1.78 6.96
C GLY A 76 6.21 1.50 7.70
N GLY A 77 5.20 0.92 7.06
CA GLY A 77 3.92 0.61 7.68
C GLY A 77 3.07 1.83 8.03
N GLN A 78 3.43 2.99 7.53
CA GLN A 78 2.74 4.25 7.84
C GLN A 78 1.41 4.32 7.10
N LEU A 79 0.34 4.54 7.84
CA LEU A 79 -1.01 4.83 7.33
C LEU A 79 -1.28 6.31 7.57
N ILE A 80 -0.72 7.16 6.72
CA ILE A 80 -0.76 8.61 6.85
C ILE A 80 -1.50 9.28 5.72
N HIS A 81 -2.23 10.35 6.07
CA HIS A 81 -2.82 11.24 5.08
C HIS A 81 -1.77 12.24 4.57
N GLY A 82 -1.98 12.83 3.45
CA GLY A 82 -1.14 13.87 2.88
C GLY A 82 -0.97 13.66 1.37
N ILE A 83 -1.11 14.70 0.59
CA ILE A 83 -0.83 14.71 -0.85
C ILE A 83 0.24 15.75 -1.08
N SER A 84 1.41 15.30 -1.48
CA SER A 84 2.49 16.23 -1.85
C SER A 84 2.02 17.14 -2.98
N GLY A 85 2.18 18.44 -2.78
CA GLY A 85 1.86 19.44 -3.80
C GLY A 85 0.37 19.74 -3.95
N LEU A 86 -0.49 19.43 -2.97
CA LEU A 86 -1.91 19.73 -2.99
C LEU A 86 -2.20 21.20 -3.31
N GLU A 87 -1.42 22.13 -2.76
CA GLU A 87 -1.54 23.57 -3.05
C GLU A 87 -1.20 23.91 -4.52
N LYS A 88 -0.26 23.22 -5.15
CA LYS A 88 0.01 23.39 -6.58
C LYS A 88 -1.15 22.87 -7.43
N ILE A 89 -1.76 21.78 -7.00
CA ILE A 89 -2.95 21.20 -7.65
C ILE A 89 -4.12 22.18 -7.48
N ARG A 90 -4.35 22.71 -6.31
CA ARG A 90 -5.37 23.72 -6.01
C ARG A 90 -5.23 24.95 -6.91
N LYS A 91 -4.03 25.50 -6.99
CA LYS A 91 -3.73 26.65 -7.86
C LYS A 91 -3.93 26.36 -9.35
N LYS A 92 -3.66 25.12 -9.79
CA LYS A 92 -3.74 24.74 -11.22
C LYS A 92 -5.13 24.28 -11.64
N HIS A 93 -5.86 23.58 -10.76
CA HIS A 93 -7.08 22.86 -11.09
C HIS A 93 -8.31 23.29 -10.25
N GLY A 94 -8.13 24.22 -9.32
CA GLY A 94 -9.20 24.75 -8.47
C GLY A 94 -9.45 23.92 -7.21
N ASP A 95 -10.27 24.50 -6.31
CA ASP A 95 -10.59 23.94 -5.00
C ASP A 95 -11.28 22.57 -5.12
N GLY A 96 -12.26 22.43 -6.01
CA GLY A 96 -13.03 21.19 -6.14
C GLY A 96 -12.17 19.95 -6.44
N ILE A 97 -11.12 20.08 -7.26
CA ILE A 97 -10.20 18.97 -7.53
C ILE A 97 -9.29 18.71 -6.33
N ALA A 98 -8.84 19.76 -5.65
CA ALA A 98 -7.99 19.60 -4.46
C ALA A 98 -8.77 18.92 -3.31
N ASP A 99 -10.02 19.32 -3.10
CA ASP A 99 -10.88 18.75 -2.08
C ASP A 99 -11.26 17.29 -2.39
N LEU A 100 -11.57 16.99 -3.66
CA LEU A 100 -11.78 15.60 -4.10
C LEU A 100 -10.57 14.70 -3.81
N LEU A 101 -9.36 15.17 -4.11
CA LEU A 101 -8.14 14.42 -3.83
C LEU A 101 -7.90 14.25 -2.33
N TRP A 102 -8.24 15.25 -1.55
CA TRP A 102 -8.21 15.19 -0.10
C TRP A 102 -9.16 14.11 0.45
N ASP A 103 -10.41 14.08 -0.04
CA ASP A 103 -11.41 13.10 0.37
C ASP A 103 -11.02 11.67 -0.05
N ILE A 104 -10.53 11.49 -1.27
CA ILE A 104 -10.04 10.18 -1.76
C ILE A 104 -8.96 9.62 -0.83
N LYS A 105 -8.11 10.47 -0.31
CA LYS A 105 -7.04 10.06 0.57
C LYS A 105 -7.53 9.58 1.93
N TRP A 106 -8.45 10.31 2.54
CA TRP A 106 -9.12 9.88 3.76
C TRP A 106 -9.91 8.59 3.54
N ARG A 107 -10.60 8.50 2.41
CA ARG A 107 -11.35 7.28 2.06
C ARG A 107 -10.43 6.06 1.94
N GLY A 108 -9.20 6.23 1.42
CA GLY A 108 -8.20 5.17 1.37
C GLY A 108 -7.82 4.65 2.77
N ASN A 109 -7.60 5.56 3.72
CA ASN A 109 -7.34 5.22 5.11
C ASN A 109 -8.53 4.48 5.76
N ASP A 110 -9.74 5.00 5.56
CA ASP A 110 -10.96 4.38 6.09
C ASP A 110 -11.19 2.96 5.54
N ILE A 111 -10.98 2.73 4.23
CA ILE A 111 -11.11 1.41 3.61
C ILE A 111 -10.17 0.39 4.27
N ILE A 112 -8.93 0.77 4.56
CA ILE A 112 -7.98 -0.12 5.24
C ILE A 112 -8.51 -0.48 6.63
N ARG A 113 -8.98 0.49 7.42
CA ARG A 113 -9.54 0.26 8.75
C ARG A 113 -10.79 -0.61 8.72
N GLU A 114 -11.71 -0.31 7.81
CA GLU A 114 -12.92 -1.11 7.58
C GLU A 114 -12.58 -2.56 7.25
N ARG A 115 -11.55 -2.80 6.44
CA ARG A 115 -11.10 -4.15 6.09
C ARG A 115 -10.40 -4.86 7.23
N VAL A 116 -9.55 -4.16 7.97
CA VAL A 116 -8.90 -4.71 9.17
C VAL A 116 -9.94 -5.23 10.14
N GLU A 117 -11.00 -4.45 10.40
CA GLU A 117 -12.11 -4.85 11.26
C GLU A 117 -12.94 -5.98 10.62
N LYS A 118 -13.46 -5.76 9.41
CA LYS A 118 -14.37 -6.68 8.71
C LYS A 118 -13.79 -8.08 8.54
N TYR A 119 -12.51 -8.17 8.23
CA TYR A 119 -11.82 -9.44 7.95
C TYR A 119 -10.92 -9.92 9.09
N ALA A 120 -10.97 -9.24 10.24
CA ALA A 120 -10.17 -9.54 11.42
C ALA A 120 -8.67 -9.69 11.11
N ILE A 121 -8.12 -8.73 10.35
CA ILE A 121 -6.72 -8.77 9.90
C ILE A 121 -5.80 -8.39 11.07
N GLN A 122 -4.91 -9.30 11.45
CA GLN A 122 -3.96 -9.11 12.55
C GLN A 122 -2.70 -8.39 12.04
N CYS A 123 -2.79 -7.09 11.80
CA CYS A 123 -1.69 -6.28 11.25
C CYS A 123 -1.15 -5.24 12.24
N ASP A 124 -1.42 -5.39 13.52
CA ASP A 124 -0.94 -4.48 14.58
C ASP A 124 -1.21 -3.00 14.26
N LEU A 125 -2.43 -2.71 13.80
CA LEU A 125 -2.85 -1.35 13.49
C LEU A 125 -2.90 -0.51 14.76
N LYS A 126 -2.15 0.59 14.77
CA LYS A 126 -2.12 1.59 15.85
C LYS A 126 -2.52 2.94 15.29
N ASP A 127 -3.25 3.69 16.10
CA ASP A 127 -3.63 5.07 15.80
C ASP A 127 -2.55 6.05 16.23
N GLY A 128 -2.52 7.18 15.55
CA GLY A 128 -1.62 8.27 15.83
C GLY A 128 -0.39 8.32 14.94
N PHE A 129 -0.10 9.53 14.51
CA PHE A 129 1.12 9.88 13.77
C PHE A 129 1.57 11.26 14.23
N ALA A 130 2.86 11.41 14.53
CA ALA A 130 3.45 12.69 14.88
C ALA A 130 4.53 13.09 13.87
N GLU A 131 4.42 14.29 13.33
CA GLU A 131 5.49 14.94 12.57
C GLU A 131 6.17 15.98 13.46
N VAL A 132 7.49 15.81 13.70
CA VAL A 132 8.23 16.62 14.65
C VAL A 132 8.90 17.81 13.99
N ALA A 133 8.91 18.94 14.67
CA ALA A 133 9.61 20.14 14.27
C ALA A 133 11.08 20.09 14.70
N THR A 134 11.98 19.94 13.75
CA THR A 134 13.43 20.04 13.98
C THR A 134 13.96 21.49 13.92
N LYS A 135 13.08 22.43 13.53
CA LYS A 135 13.35 23.88 13.46
C LYS A 135 12.13 24.65 13.97
N PRO A 136 12.32 25.78 14.69
CA PRO A 136 11.20 26.57 15.23
C PRO A 136 10.12 26.96 14.21
N GLY A 137 10.52 27.41 13.02
CA GLY A 137 9.57 27.84 11.98
C GLY A 137 8.66 26.72 11.44
N GLN A 138 8.94 25.45 11.73
CA GLN A 138 8.04 24.36 11.37
C GLN A 138 6.79 24.34 12.26
N CYS A 139 6.89 24.79 13.52
CA CYS A 139 5.75 24.89 14.42
C CYS A 139 4.72 25.91 13.90
N GLU A 140 5.18 27.04 13.35
CA GLU A 140 4.33 28.04 12.74
C GLU A 140 3.57 27.45 11.54
N TRP A 141 4.28 26.69 10.69
CA TRP A 141 3.67 26.00 9.56
C TRP A 141 2.63 24.95 9.98
N PHE A 142 2.85 24.21 11.08
CA PHE A 142 1.87 23.26 11.61
C PHE A 142 0.59 23.98 12.04
N ALA A 143 0.71 25.10 12.76
CA ALA A 143 -0.43 25.91 13.19
C ALA A 143 -1.21 26.49 12.00
N GLU A 144 -0.50 26.99 10.99
CA GLU A 144 -1.11 27.52 9.75
C GLU A 144 -1.83 26.40 8.98
N PHE A 145 -1.24 25.21 8.90
CA PHE A 145 -1.85 24.05 8.25
C PHE A 145 -3.18 23.66 8.91
N ILE A 146 -3.22 23.57 10.25
CA ILE A 146 -4.44 23.25 11.00
C ILE A 146 -5.50 24.33 10.77
N ALA A 147 -5.14 25.61 10.92
CA ALA A 147 -6.05 26.72 10.71
C ALA A 147 -6.63 26.75 9.29
N ASP A 148 -5.85 26.38 8.29
CA ASP A 148 -6.32 26.24 6.91
C ASP A 148 -7.36 25.11 6.78
N ARG A 149 -7.10 23.96 7.40
CA ARG A 149 -8.03 22.82 7.38
C ARG A 149 -9.33 23.11 8.12
N GLU A 150 -9.27 23.81 9.22
CA GLU A 150 -10.46 24.25 9.97
C GLU A 150 -11.34 25.21 9.14
N ARG A 151 -10.75 26.10 8.36
CA ARG A 151 -11.48 26.96 7.42
C ARG A 151 -12.23 26.18 6.33
N HIS A 152 -11.74 24.99 5.97
CA HIS A 152 -12.36 24.10 4.99
C HIS A 152 -13.27 23.02 5.62
N ASN A 153 -13.72 23.24 6.88
CA ASN A 153 -14.58 22.31 7.63
C ASN A 153 -14.05 20.87 7.71
N ALA A 154 -12.73 20.69 7.65
CA ALA A 154 -12.13 19.39 7.83
C ALA A 154 -12.34 18.89 9.27
N PRO A 155 -12.54 17.57 9.51
CA PRO A 155 -12.66 17.03 10.86
C PRO A 155 -11.45 17.40 11.72
N ARG A 156 -11.69 17.75 12.98
CA ARG A 156 -10.61 17.97 13.96
C ARG A 156 -10.01 16.64 14.38
N THR A 157 -9.02 16.20 13.62
CA THR A 157 -8.30 14.93 13.86
C THR A 157 -6.83 15.15 14.17
N TRP A 158 -6.41 16.40 14.32
CA TRP A 158 -5.03 16.82 14.56
C TRP A 158 -4.94 17.94 15.59
N GLU A 159 -3.76 18.03 16.19
CA GLU A 159 -3.37 19.07 17.11
C GLU A 159 -1.89 19.40 16.98
N THR A 160 -1.45 20.48 17.60
CA THR A 160 -0.03 20.79 17.75
C THR A 160 0.39 20.54 19.18
N TRP A 161 1.51 19.89 19.37
CA TRP A 161 2.20 19.82 20.66
C TRP A 161 3.31 20.86 20.70
N ASP A 162 3.43 21.53 21.83
CA ASP A 162 4.57 22.40 22.09
C ASP A 162 5.83 21.55 22.40
N ARG A 163 6.91 22.22 22.78
CA ARG A 163 8.18 21.56 23.09
C ARG A 163 8.08 20.68 24.35
N GLU A 164 7.32 21.09 25.35
CA GLU A 164 7.19 20.37 26.61
C GLU A 164 6.32 19.13 26.41
N GLU A 165 5.19 19.24 25.78
CA GLU A 165 4.32 18.11 25.40
C GLU A 165 5.06 17.13 24.50
N THR A 166 5.82 17.62 23.50
CA THR A 166 6.60 16.74 22.61
C THR A 166 7.65 15.92 23.37
N ARG A 167 8.26 16.49 24.42
CA ARG A 167 9.26 15.79 25.25
C ARG A 167 8.69 14.68 26.13
N GLU A 168 7.42 14.74 26.47
CA GLU A 168 6.78 13.67 27.25
C GLU A 168 6.70 12.36 26.46
N TYR A 169 6.58 12.44 25.15
CA TYR A 169 6.41 11.27 24.27
C TYR A 169 7.66 10.93 23.46
N LEU A 170 8.43 11.94 23.10
CA LEU A 170 9.57 11.82 22.21
C LEU A 170 10.80 12.43 22.91
N CYS A 171 11.57 11.64 23.55
CA CYS A 171 12.66 11.93 24.46
C CYS A 171 13.76 12.96 24.10
N PRO A 172 14.01 13.42 22.87
CA PRO A 172 15.14 14.34 22.64
C PRO A 172 14.78 15.81 22.72
N ASP A 173 15.66 16.59 23.35
CA ASP A 173 15.72 18.05 23.33
C ASP A 173 15.85 18.64 21.89
N ALA A 174 15.94 17.77 20.89
CA ALA A 174 16.14 18.15 19.49
C ALA A 174 14.88 18.70 18.82
N PHE A 175 13.68 18.48 19.39
CA PHE A 175 12.44 18.89 18.77
C PHE A 175 11.87 20.15 19.41
N HIS A 176 11.24 20.99 18.58
CA HIS A 176 10.64 22.25 19.00
C HIS A 176 9.12 22.16 19.21
N GLY A 177 8.52 21.07 18.75
CA GLY A 177 7.10 20.79 18.82
C GLY A 177 6.75 19.67 17.84
N ALA A 178 5.48 19.30 17.77
CA ALA A 178 4.97 18.32 16.84
C ALA A 178 3.59 18.72 16.28
N PHE A 179 3.29 18.17 15.11
CA PHE A 179 1.95 18.08 14.54
C PHE A 179 1.49 16.64 14.72
N VAL A 180 0.34 16.43 15.34
CA VAL A 180 -0.19 15.11 15.65
C VAL A 180 -1.52 14.89 14.95
N CYS A 181 -1.66 13.74 14.30
CA CYS A 181 -2.91 13.29 13.68
C CYS A 181 -3.34 11.95 14.26
N TYR A 182 -4.44 11.91 14.99
CA TYR A 182 -4.96 10.70 15.63
C TYR A 182 -5.70 9.76 14.67
N ARG A 183 -6.10 10.24 13.51
CA ARG A 183 -6.73 9.41 12.47
C ARG A 183 -5.72 8.71 11.57
N ASP A 184 -4.50 9.21 11.55
CA ASP A 184 -3.37 8.52 10.95
C ASP A 184 -2.89 7.39 11.86
N GLY A 185 -1.96 6.59 11.39
CA GLY A 185 -1.46 5.48 12.19
C GLY A 185 -0.31 4.75 11.53
N HIS A 186 -0.03 3.58 12.06
CA HIS A 186 0.92 2.63 11.48
C HIS A 186 0.46 1.19 11.70
N LEU A 187 1.04 0.29 10.95
CA LEU A 187 0.67 -1.11 10.96
C LEU A 187 1.83 -1.99 10.47
N HIS A 188 1.70 -3.30 10.65
CA HIS A 188 2.59 -4.27 10.06
C HIS A 188 2.21 -4.52 8.58
N PRO A 189 2.95 -3.98 7.60
CA PRO A 189 2.49 -3.92 6.21
C PRO A 189 2.38 -5.30 5.54
N LEU A 190 3.27 -6.23 5.88
CA LEU A 190 3.21 -7.59 5.33
C LEU A 190 1.97 -8.34 5.85
N ASN A 191 1.66 -8.20 7.14
CA ASN A 191 0.44 -8.81 7.72
C ASN A 191 -0.84 -8.23 7.11
N LEU A 192 -0.89 -6.90 6.85
CA LEU A 192 -2.02 -6.31 6.14
C LEU A 192 -2.17 -6.93 4.74
N CYS A 193 -1.08 -7.01 3.97
CA CYS A 193 -1.12 -7.55 2.61
C CYS A 193 -1.59 -9.01 2.56
N ILE A 194 -1.06 -9.84 3.47
CA ILE A 194 -1.46 -11.25 3.60
C ILE A 194 -2.90 -11.37 4.07
N GLY A 195 -3.31 -10.56 5.04
CA GLY A 195 -4.68 -10.56 5.55
C GLY A 195 -5.72 -10.17 4.49
N GLU A 196 -5.44 -9.16 3.67
CA GLU A 196 -6.30 -8.82 2.53
C GLU A 196 -6.32 -9.93 1.46
N ALA A 197 -5.19 -10.59 1.18
CA ALA A 197 -5.14 -11.71 0.25
C ALA A 197 -5.96 -12.90 0.77
N ARG A 198 -5.86 -13.21 2.07
CA ARG A 198 -6.70 -14.23 2.72
C ARG A 198 -8.20 -13.89 2.59
N ALA A 199 -8.58 -12.65 2.85
CA ALA A 199 -9.95 -12.19 2.70
C ALA A 199 -10.43 -12.34 1.25
N ALA A 200 -9.62 -11.95 0.28
CA ALA A 200 -9.93 -12.13 -1.15
C ALA A 200 -10.10 -13.61 -1.51
N HIS A 201 -9.21 -14.48 -1.03
CA HIS A 201 -9.31 -15.92 -1.24
C HIS A 201 -10.60 -16.52 -0.66
N THR A 202 -11.00 -16.09 0.55
CA THR A 202 -12.26 -16.53 1.17
C THR A 202 -13.49 -16.11 0.36
N LEU A 203 -13.41 -15.03 -0.41
CA LEU A 203 -14.45 -14.60 -1.36
C LEU A 203 -14.34 -15.26 -2.74
N GLY A 204 -13.47 -16.24 -2.91
CA GLY A 204 -13.36 -17.03 -4.14
C GLY A 204 -12.29 -16.53 -5.13
N VAL A 205 -11.46 -15.57 -4.78
CA VAL A 205 -10.31 -15.18 -5.64
C VAL A 205 -9.35 -16.36 -5.77
N GLN A 206 -9.03 -16.72 -7.00
CA GLN A 206 -8.00 -17.71 -7.32
C GLN A 206 -6.63 -17.03 -7.20
N ILE A 207 -5.88 -17.30 -6.14
CA ILE A 207 -4.56 -16.73 -5.92
C ILE A 207 -3.49 -17.75 -6.31
N PHE A 208 -2.50 -17.31 -7.09
CA PHE A 208 -1.37 -18.11 -7.55
C PHE A 208 -0.07 -17.42 -7.19
N GLU A 209 0.73 -18.05 -6.34
CA GLU A 209 2.09 -17.61 -6.00
C GLU A 209 3.13 -18.34 -6.86
N GLN A 210 4.39 -17.89 -6.78
CA GLN A 210 5.52 -18.50 -7.51
C GLN A 210 5.23 -18.68 -9.02
N SER A 211 4.43 -17.78 -9.57
CA SER A 211 3.87 -17.83 -10.93
C SER A 211 4.27 -16.60 -11.76
N PRO A 212 5.57 -16.40 -12.04
CA PRO A 212 6.04 -15.22 -12.74
C PRO A 212 5.41 -15.13 -14.13
N VAL A 213 4.76 -14.00 -14.40
CA VAL A 213 4.14 -13.71 -15.70
C VAL A 213 5.24 -13.42 -16.73
N THR A 214 5.21 -14.16 -17.82
CA THR A 214 6.20 -14.11 -18.91
C THR A 214 5.73 -13.25 -20.08
N GLY A 215 4.44 -13.00 -20.20
CA GLY A 215 3.86 -12.17 -21.27
C GLY A 215 2.34 -12.12 -21.21
N ILE A 216 1.79 -11.22 -21.98
CA ILE A 216 0.34 -11.06 -22.17
C ILE A 216 0.04 -11.15 -23.66
N GLU A 217 -0.83 -12.07 -24.03
CA GLU A 217 -1.39 -12.16 -25.38
C GLU A 217 -2.65 -11.30 -25.42
N HIS A 218 -2.61 -10.28 -26.27
CA HIS A 218 -3.74 -9.38 -26.48
C HIS A 218 -4.80 -10.00 -27.38
N GLY A 219 -6.05 -9.63 -27.18
CA GLY A 219 -7.19 -10.08 -27.97
C GLY A 219 -8.50 -9.71 -27.31
N ALA A 220 -9.61 -10.21 -27.82
CA ALA A 220 -10.93 -10.04 -27.21
C ALA A 220 -10.98 -10.61 -25.79
N LYS A 221 -10.23 -11.67 -25.57
CA LYS A 221 -9.97 -12.27 -24.24
C LYS A 221 -8.45 -12.40 -24.08
N PRO A 222 -7.81 -11.45 -23.40
CA PRO A 222 -6.37 -11.49 -23.17
C PRO A 222 -5.97 -12.73 -22.34
N LYS A 223 -4.75 -13.24 -22.61
CA LYS A 223 -4.18 -14.38 -21.88
C LYS A 223 -2.90 -13.94 -21.15
N VAL A 224 -2.94 -14.02 -19.85
CA VAL A 224 -1.77 -13.79 -18.99
C VAL A 224 -1.01 -15.10 -18.83
N ARG A 225 0.19 -15.18 -19.39
CA ARG A 225 1.00 -16.41 -19.44
C ARG A 225 2.04 -16.43 -18.34
N THR A 226 2.21 -17.62 -17.77
CA THR A 226 3.34 -18.00 -16.90
C THR A 226 4.17 -19.11 -17.56
N THR A 227 5.13 -19.66 -16.85
CA THR A 227 5.92 -20.81 -17.33
C THR A 227 5.12 -22.12 -17.37
N SER A 228 4.08 -22.27 -16.55
CA SER A 228 3.38 -23.54 -16.34
C SER A 228 1.89 -23.48 -16.69
N GLY A 229 1.35 -22.26 -16.95
CA GLY A 229 -0.06 -22.10 -17.26
C GLY A 229 -0.40 -20.70 -17.77
N TYR A 230 -1.68 -20.44 -17.90
CA TYR A 230 -2.18 -19.09 -18.25
C TYR A 230 -3.56 -18.84 -17.64
N VAL A 231 -3.89 -17.57 -17.51
CA VAL A 231 -5.25 -17.10 -17.21
C VAL A 231 -5.81 -16.40 -18.43
N GLU A 232 -6.97 -16.83 -18.92
CA GLU A 232 -7.77 -16.10 -19.90
C GLU A 232 -8.80 -15.24 -19.13
N ALA A 233 -8.88 -13.95 -19.47
CA ALA A 233 -9.76 -13.03 -18.75
C ALA A 233 -10.41 -12.03 -19.72
N ASP A 234 -11.47 -11.32 -19.27
CA ASP A 234 -12.07 -10.23 -20.03
C ASP A 234 -11.25 -8.94 -19.88
N ALA A 235 -10.59 -8.77 -18.72
CA ALA A 235 -9.68 -7.65 -18.46
C ALA A 235 -8.45 -8.08 -17.65
N VAL A 236 -7.35 -7.31 -17.81
CA VAL A 236 -6.10 -7.52 -17.06
C VAL A 236 -5.71 -6.24 -16.34
N VAL A 237 -5.43 -6.36 -15.05
CA VAL A 237 -4.90 -5.28 -14.22
C VAL A 237 -3.41 -5.53 -13.93
N LEU A 238 -2.56 -4.57 -14.29
CA LEU A 238 -1.12 -4.64 -14.00
C LEU A 238 -0.83 -3.92 -12.69
N ALA A 239 -0.48 -4.68 -11.67
CA ALA A 239 -0.14 -4.21 -10.32
C ALA A 239 1.30 -4.57 -9.89
N GLY A 240 2.19 -4.82 -10.87
CA GLY A 240 3.56 -5.30 -10.66
C GLY A 240 4.56 -4.21 -10.26
N ASN A 241 4.13 -2.95 -10.08
CA ASN A 241 4.98 -1.82 -9.73
C ASN A 241 6.23 -1.74 -10.63
N ALA A 242 7.35 -1.26 -10.09
CA ALA A 242 8.63 -1.16 -10.81
C ALA A 242 9.31 -2.53 -11.10
N TYR A 243 8.78 -3.61 -10.56
CA TYR A 243 9.25 -4.98 -10.84
C TYR A 243 8.71 -5.53 -12.15
N SER A 244 7.59 -5.00 -12.65
CA SER A 244 6.99 -5.44 -13.89
C SER A 244 7.79 -4.95 -15.10
N GLN A 245 8.14 -5.88 -15.97
CA GLN A 245 8.71 -5.60 -17.30
C GLN A 245 7.71 -5.94 -18.43
N LEU A 246 6.45 -6.15 -18.05
CA LEU A 246 5.36 -6.40 -18.99
C LEU A 246 5.03 -5.11 -19.74
N GLU A 247 4.54 -5.25 -20.96
CA GLU A 247 4.11 -4.13 -21.81
C GLU A 247 5.19 -3.03 -22.00
N PRO A 248 6.46 -3.39 -22.33
CA PRO A 248 7.55 -2.40 -22.39
C PRO A 248 7.30 -1.28 -23.40
N LYS A 249 6.54 -1.54 -24.46
CA LYS A 249 6.21 -0.53 -25.48
C LYS A 249 5.31 0.59 -24.95
N HIS A 250 4.47 0.27 -23.97
CA HIS A 250 3.49 1.19 -23.39
C HIS A 250 3.94 1.79 -22.07
N LEU A 251 4.72 1.05 -21.25
CA LEU A 251 5.03 1.40 -19.88
C LEU A 251 6.51 1.76 -19.61
N ALA A 252 7.43 1.45 -20.54
CA ALA A 252 8.88 1.59 -20.29
C ALA A 252 9.34 3.00 -19.86
N ASN A 253 8.62 4.04 -20.25
CA ASN A 253 8.96 5.43 -19.91
C ASN A 253 8.00 6.05 -18.89
N LEU A 254 7.06 5.29 -18.35
CA LEU A 254 6.07 5.77 -17.40
C LEU A 254 6.40 5.40 -15.95
N VAL A 255 7.27 4.42 -15.75
CA VAL A 255 7.64 3.93 -14.42
C VAL A 255 9.14 4.09 -14.23
N PHE A 256 9.51 4.84 -13.19
CA PHE A 256 10.91 5.03 -12.77
C PHE A 256 11.14 4.30 -11.43
N PRO A 257 12.05 3.31 -11.36
CA PRO A 257 12.35 2.61 -10.12
C PRO A 257 13.21 3.49 -9.21
N ALA A 258 12.66 3.89 -8.07
CA ALA A 258 13.40 4.57 -7.01
C ALA A 258 13.53 3.64 -5.80
N GLY A 259 14.75 3.51 -5.27
CA GLY A 259 15.02 2.75 -4.05
C GLY A 259 14.76 3.60 -2.81
N SER A 260 14.05 3.02 -1.85
CA SER A 260 13.96 3.53 -0.48
C SER A 260 14.39 2.43 0.48
N TYR A 261 14.97 2.81 1.61
CA TYR A 261 15.58 1.85 2.54
C TYR A 261 15.07 2.10 3.95
N ILE A 262 14.83 1.02 4.68
CA ILE A 262 14.45 1.03 6.09
C ILE A 262 15.53 0.26 6.84
N ILE A 263 15.94 0.79 7.97
CA ILE A 263 16.79 0.11 8.94
C ILE A 263 15.99 -0.16 10.19
N GLY A 264 16.24 -1.28 10.85
CA GLY A 264 15.76 -1.58 12.19
C GLY A 264 16.94 -1.58 13.16
N THR A 265 16.71 -1.13 14.36
CA THR A 265 17.66 -1.27 15.48
C THR A 265 17.37 -2.57 16.23
N GLU A 266 18.28 -2.97 17.08
CA GLU A 266 17.95 -3.88 18.18
C GLU A 266 16.88 -3.27 19.09
N PRO A 267 16.13 -4.07 19.87
CA PRO A 267 15.22 -3.54 20.87
C PRO A 267 15.95 -2.55 21.79
N LEU A 268 15.35 -1.38 21.95
CA LEU A 268 15.89 -0.38 22.88
C LEU A 268 15.50 -0.77 24.32
N SER A 269 16.33 -0.38 25.29
CA SER A 269 15.99 -0.48 26.71
C SER A 269 14.88 0.51 27.06
N ASP A 270 14.07 0.15 28.07
CA ASP A 270 13.08 1.04 28.68
C ASP A 270 13.74 2.29 29.27
#